data_d692901ab635b831770b586b3671746d
#
_entry.id   d692901ab635b831770b586b3671746d
#
_cell.length_a   1.000
_cell.length_b   1.000
_cell.length_c   1.000
_cell.angle_alpha   90.00
_cell.angle_beta   90.00
_cell.angle_gamma   90.00
#
_symmetry.space_group_name_H-M   'P 1'
#
loop_
_entity.id
_entity.type
_entity.pdbx_description
1 polymer ?
#
loop_
_entity_poly.entity_id
_entity_poly.type
_entity_poly.pdbx_seq_one_letter_code
_entity_poly.pdbx_strand_id
1 'polypeptide(L)'
;MAEVKKKERDFTPEVNALLPETSNLAKTGKLPEALDKLFALEKQTRNASDLPSTTRLAKAALDQCYEARDHAQLNSTITLLSKKHGQLKGVVQAMVEQAMAWLPEIRQREGEDRWLELVDTLRAVTEGKLFLETPRARVTLLLSHYHESLAKQPTATAPSIKESLQTASDLLSDLQVETYSSMERREKTEFILEQMRLLIALARMKDAEVTGKGGKDAKSVLGGGEPEWVKARVGGRKVNETFLKEKENEDLKLKFYDLMIQQALHQTAYLEVAKHYEKVWDTPSIKEDESKSRAALEHIVYYVVLAPHDNEQSDMLHHWFVNPALEKLELHYNLVKSFVTRELMRWPGIESIYGPFLRTTPVFSVAKQWEDLHTRVIEHSLQNIRVVARYYTRITLARLTALLDLPPQQTEETLAKLVVSKTIWARIDRPAGIVSFTSKRSAEDVMNDWSSDMQKLLGLVEKTWMGMNAALAAQSRVKS
;
A
#
# COMPACT_ATOMS: atom_id res chain seq x y z
N MET A 1 18.03 20.63 23.48
CA MET A 1 19.34 20.78 24.15
C MET A 1 19.18 20.35 25.60
N ALA A 2 19.81 19.24 26.02
CA ALA A 2 19.80 18.83 27.41
C ALA A 2 20.72 19.77 28.18
N GLU A 3 20.20 20.47 29.19
CA GLU A 3 21.03 21.18 30.16
C GLU A 3 21.96 20.18 30.84
N VAL A 4 23.22 20.18 30.42
CA VAL A 4 24.29 19.46 31.14
C VAL A 4 24.52 20.25 32.43
N LYS A 5 23.86 19.82 33.50
CA LYS A 5 24.22 20.32 34.86
C LYS A 5 25.72 20.12 35.04
N LYS A 6 26.43 21.18 35.43
CA LYS A 6 27.89 21.12 35.69
C LYS A 6 28.16 20.07 36.74
N LYS A 7 29.11 19.16 36.45
CA LYS A 7 29.64 18.17 37.38
C LYS A 7 30.25 18.89 38.59
N GLU A 8 29.69 18.69 39.77
CA GLU A 8 30.18 19.36 41.01
C GLU A 8 31.38 18.67 41.63
N ARG A 9 31.47 17.34 41.49
CA ARG A 9 32.56 16.51 42.05
C ARG A 9 32.80 15.27 41.16
N ASP A 10 34.04 14.82 41.05
CA ASP A 10 34.42 13.60 40.35
C ASP A 10 34.46 12.40 41.30
N PHE A 11 33.56 11.43 41.05
CA PHE A 11 33.47 10.19 41.83
C PHE A 11 34.15 9.00 41.15
N THR A 12 34.84 9.18 40.04
CA THR A 12 35.48 8.10 39.28
C THR A 12 36.42 7.22 40.13
N PRO A 13 37.26 7.78 41.01
CA PRO A 13 38.14 6.94 41.85
C PRO A 13 37.37 6.08 42.87
N GLU A 14 36.29 6.64 43.47
CA GLU A 14 35.46 5.93 44.43
C GLU A 14 34.68 4.80 43.77
N VAL A 15 34.16 5.03 42.53
CA VAL A 15 33.48 3.99 41.73
C VAL A 15 34.43 2.86 41.37
N ASN A 16 35.66 3.21 40.92
CA ASN A 16 36.67 2.19 40.57
C ASN A 16 37.10 1.32 41.74
N ALA A 17 37.06 1.82 42.94
CA ALA A 17 37.37 1.05 44.15
C ALA A 17 36.18 0.16 44.58
N LEU A 18 34.95 0.66 44.47
CA LEU A 18 33.75 -0.06 44.92
C LEU A 18 33.30 -1.18 43.96
N LEU A 19 33.45 -1.04 42.66
CA LEU A 19 33.00 -2.02 41.67
C LEU A 19 33.57 -3.42 41.87
N PRO A 20 34.90 -3.63 42.08
CA PRO A 20 35.47 -4.97 42.34
C PRO A 20 35.03 -5.54 43.69
N GLU A 21 34.87 -4.70 44.71
CA GLU A 21 34.40 -5.14 46.06
C GLU A 21 32.96 -5.67 45.95
N THR A 22 32.05 -4.93 45.30
CA THR A 22 30.66 -5.35 45.18
C THR A 22 30.50 -6.57 44.25
N SER A 23 31.30 -6.71 43.19
CA SER A 23 31.31 -7.92 42.36
C SER A 23 31.75 -9.16 43.15
N ASN A 24 32.72 -9.03 44.02
CA ASN A 24 33.15 -10.14 44.89
C ASN A 24 32.05 -10.50 45.91
N LEU A 25 31.38 -9.53 46.51
CA LEU A 25 30.26 -9.76 47.43
C LEU A 25 29.08 -10.45 46.71
N ALA A 26 28.76 -10.05 45.50
CA ALA A 26 27.71 -10.70 44.70
C ALA A 26 28.04 -12.16 44.39
N LYS A 27 29.30 -12.48 44.06
CA LYS A 27 29.79 -13.85 43.84
C LYS A 27 29.79 -14.74 45.10
N THR A 28 29.88 -14.12 46.28
CA THR A 28 29.77 -14.85 47.57
C THR A 28 28.32 -15.05 48.02
N GLY A 29 27.33 -14.71 47.23
CA GLY A 29 25.90 -14.88 47.51
C GLY A 29 25.29 -13.77 48.39
N LYS A 30 25.99 -12.66 48.64
CA LYS A 30 25.52 -11.51 49.41
C LYS A 30 25.06 -10.39 48.53
N LEU A 31 24.15 -10.70 47.57
CA LEU A 31 23.63 -9.76 46.59
C LEU A 31 22.97 -8.52 47.23
N PRO A 32 22.12 -8.63 48.31
CA PRO A 32 21.48 -7.45 48.88
C PRO A 32 22.49 -6.45 49.46
N GLU A 33 23.54 -6.94 50.15
CA GLU A 33 24.59 -6.08 50.72
C GLU A 33 25.40 -5.36 49.63
N ALA A 34 25.65 -6.04 48.51
CA ALA A 34 26.32 -5.42 47.34
C ALA A 34 25.46 -4.33 46.70
N LEU A 35 24.16 -4.57 46.53
CA LEU A 35 23.22 -3.58 45.97
C LEU A 35 23.05 -2.36 46.89
N ASP A 36 23.00 -2.54 48.21
CA ASP A 36 22.90 -1.44 49.17
C ASP A 36 24.10 -0.50 49.08
N LYS A 37 25.32 -1.05 48.97
CA LYS A 37 26.55 -0.25 48.79
C LYS A 37 26.51 0.52 47.43
N LEU A 38 26.09 -0.13 46.35
CA LEU A 38 25.95 0.51 45.04
C LEU A 38 24.92 1.62 45.07
N PHE A 39 23.77 1.43 45.72
CA PHE A 39 22.73 2.43 45.83
C PHE A 39 23.13 3.62 46.72
N ALA A 40 23.92 3.41 47.74
CA ALA A 40 24.45 4.47 48.60
C ALA A 40 25.37 5.42 47.82
N LEU A 41 26.28 4.89 46.98
CA LEU A 41 27.17 5.69 46.16
C LEU A 41 26.41 6.29 44.96
N GLU A 42 25.47 5.54 44.36
CA GLU A 42 24.60 6.05 43.27
C GLU A 42 23.81 7.30 43.70
N LYS A 43 23.33 7.33 44.94
CA LYS A 43 22.61 8.50 45.48
C LYS A 43 23.52 9.73 45.56
N GLN A 44 24.79 9.56 45.91
CA GLN A 44 25.76 10.65 45.97
C GLN A 44 26.12 11.18 44.58
N THR A 45 26.43 10.27 43.64
CA THR A 45 26.80 10.60 42.28
C THR A 45 25.62 11.25 41.51
N ARG A 46 24.39 10.77 41.73
CA ARG A 46 23.17 11.35 41.18
C ARG A 46 22.92 12.76 41.67
N ASN A 47 23.08 13.02 42.98
CA ASN A 47 22.91 14.37 43.54
C ASN A 47 23.98 15.33 43.02
N ALA A 48 25.21 14.86 42.78
CA ALA A 48 26.27 15.64 42.15
C ALA A 48 26.15 15.76 40.62
N SER A 49 25.10 15.17 40.03
CA SER A 49 24.88 15.17 38.57
C SER A 49 26.04 14.58 37.72
N ASP A 50 26.78 13.64 38.30
CA ASP A 50 27.89 12.92 37.63
C ASP A 50 27.31 11.77 36.76
N LEU A 51 26.97 12.05 35.52
CA LEU A 51 26.34 11.11 34.56
C LEU A 51 27.19 9.83 34.36
N PRO A 52 28.51 9.91 34.03
CA PRO A 52 29.31 8.69 33.76
C PRO A 52 29.43 7.79 34.94
N SER A 53 29.67 8.31 36.15
CA SER A 53 29.79 7.51 37.38
C SER A 53 28.46 6.89 37.75
N THR A 54 27.37 7.63 37.72
CA THR A 54 26.02 7.11 37.99
C THR A 54 25.60 6.03 36.99
N THR A 55 25.94 6.18 35.69
CA THR A 55 25.64 5.18 34.65
C THR A 55 26.42 3.87 34.93
N ARG A 56 27.70 3.95 35.29
CA ARG A 56 28.52 2.78 35.59
C ARG A 56 28.00 2.03 36.82
N LEU A 57 27.60 2.73 37.88
CA LEU A 57 27.02 2.14 39.07
C LEU A 57 25.67 1.46 38.81
N ALA A 58 24.81 2.12 38.06
CA ALA A 58 23.52 1.56 37.69
C ALA A 58 23.66 0.31 36.80
N LYS A 59 24.56 0.34 35.82
CA LYS A 59 24.88 -0.84 35.01
C LYS A 59 25.44 -1.98 35.83
N ALA A 60 26.38 -1.69 36.72
CA ALA A 60 26.98 -2.72 37.61
C ALA A 60 25.94 -3.36 38.52
N ALA A 61 24.98 -2.59 39.06
CA ALA A 61 23.89 -3.15 39.84
C ALA A 61 23.02 -4.14 39.05
N LEU A 62 22.74 -3.81 37.79
CA LEU A 62 21.98 -4.70 36.89
C LEU A 62 22.80 -5.94 36.49
N ASP A 63 24.10 -5.78 36.20
CA ASP A 63 25.00 -6.88 35.84
C ASP A 63 25.09 -7.90 37.00
N GLN A 64 25.21 -7.41 38.23
CA GLN A 64 25.27 -8.29 39.42
C GLN A 64 23.97 -9.08 39.65
N CYS A 65 22.79 -8.45 39.41
CA CYS A 65 21.52 -9.15 39.50
C CYS A 65 21.40 -10.21 38.37
N TYR A 66 21.87 -9.87 37.18
CA TYR A 66 21.84 -10.78 36.02
C TYR A 66 22.79 -11.98 36.20
N GLU A 67 24.05 -11.73 36.67
CA GLU A 67 25.02 -12.79 36.96
C GLU A 67 24.55 -13.74 38.09
N ALA A 68 23.84 -13.18 39.08
CA ALA A 68 23.23 -13.95 40.16
C ALA A 68 21.97 -14.72 39.74
N ARG A 69 21.46 -14.49 38.53
CA ARG A 69 20.21 -15.06 37.99
C ARG A 69 18.96 -14.75 38.82
N ASP A 70 18.98 -13.67 39.56
CA ASP A 70 17.82 -13.22 40.33
C ASP A 70 17.01 -12.20 39.52
N HIS A 71 16.08 -12.71 38.71
CA HIS A 71 15.26 -11.88 37.81
C HIS A 71 14.25 -11.02 38.59
N ALA A 72 13.79 -11.50 39.76
CA ALA A 72 12.88 -10.71 40.58
C ALA A 72 13.60 -9.47 41.14
N GLN A 73 14.85 -9.63 41.62
CA GLN A 73 15.67 -8.51 42.03
C GLN A 73 16.05 -7.60 40.83
N LEU A 74 16.35 -8.18 39.67
CA LEU A 74 16.65 -7.40 38.47
C LEU A 74 15.48 -6.48 38.09
N ASN A 75 14.28 -7.02 38.02
CA ASN A 75 13.05 -6.26 37.65
C ASN A 75 12.74 -5.19 38.72
N SER A 76 12.88 -5.51 40.00
CA SER A 76 12.69 -4.56 41.10
C SER A 76 13.72 -3.44 41.07
N THR A 77 14.99 -3.75 40.77
CA THR A 77 16.10 -2.79 40.67
C THR A 77 15.90 -1.83 39.52
N ILE A 78 15.50 -2.33 38.32
CA ILE A 78 15.19 -1.50 37.15
C ILE A 78 14.05 -0.53 37.48
N THR A 79 12.97 -1.03 38.10
CA THR A 79 11.81 -0.21 38.46
C THR A 79 12.19 0.82 39.54
N LEU A 80 12.95 0.45 40.56
CA LEU A 80 13.37 1.32 41.63
C LEU A 80 14.27 2.45 41.11
N LEU A 81 15.32 2.11 40.34
CA LEU A 81 16.22 3.10 39.77
C LEU A 81 15.54 4.06 38.81
N SER A 82 14.57 3.58 38.02
CA SER A 82 13.81 4.41 37.08
C SER A 82 12.86 5.42 37.74
N LYS A 83 12.38 5.12 38.95
CA LYS A 83 11.43 5.95 39.72
C LYS A 83 12.10 6.91 40.69
N LYS A 84 13.42 6.79 40.93
CA LYS A 84 14.13 7.68 41.88
C LYS A 84 14.03 9.14 41.44
N HIS A 85 13.70 10.01 42.37
CA HIS A 85 13.65 11.44 42.14
C HIS A 85 15.03 12.01 41.76
N GLY A 86 15.07 12.85 40.72
CA GLY A 86 16.32 13.45 40.24
C GLY A 86 17.20 12.50 39.42
N GLN A 87 16.68 11.35 38.97
CA GLN A 87 17.45 10.42 38.15
C GLN A 87 17.75 11.04 36.78
N LEU A 88 19.00 10.85 36.35
CA LEU A 88 19.47 11.39 35.05
C LEU A 88 18.89 10.59 33.90
N LYS A 89 18.37 11.28 32.89
CA LYS A 89 17.73 10.65 31.68
C LYS A 89 18.67 9.66 31.01
N GLY A 90 19.95 10.03 30.83
CA GLY A 90 20.93 9.15 30.17
C GLY A 90 21.23 7.88 30.95
N VAL A 91 21.12 7.88 32.32
CA VAL A 91 21.27 6.67 33.12
C VAL A 91 20.14 5.69 32.86
N VAL A 92 18.89 6.18 32.86
CA VAL A 92 17.73 5.33 32.61
C VAL A 92 17.76 4.75 31.20
N GLN A 93 18.16 5.56 30.20
CA GLN A 93 18.35 5.07 28.85
C GLN A 93 19.39 3.96 28.77
N ALA A 94 20.56 4.17 29.32
CA ALA A 94 21.64 3.19 29.31
C ALA A 94 21.29 1.87 30.06
N MET A 95 20.47 1.96 31.12
CA MET A 95 19.94 0.79 31.82
C MET A 95 18.96 0.00 30.98
N VAL A 96 18.02 0.68 30.32
CA VAL A 96 17.02 0.05 29.45
C VAL A 96 17.70 -0.60 28.26
N GLU A 97 18.65 0.06 27.62
CA GLU A 97 19.43 -0.49 26.50
C GLU A 97 20.19 -1.74 26.88
N GLN A 98 20.82 -1.75 28.11
CA GLN A 98 21.52 -2.92 28.62
C GLN A 98 20.56 -4.08 28.89
N ALA A 99 19.42 -3.82 29.54
CA ALA A 99 18.41 -4.85 29.82
C ALA A 99 17.83 -5.44 28.53
N MET A 100 17.65 -4.60 27.49
CA MET A 100 17.21 -5.06 26.16
C MET A 100 18.24 -5.99 25.49
N ALA A 101 19.54 -5.75 25.68
CA ALA A 101 20.58 -6.62 25.13
C ALA A 101 20.53 -8.05 25.67
N TRP A 102 20.03 -8.24 26.89
CA TRP A 102 19.88 -9.57 27.49
C TRP A 102 18.62 -10.33 27.10
N LEU A 103 17.62 -9.66 26.50
CA LEU A 103 16.36 -10.31 26.16
C LEU A 103 16.51 -11.58 25.31
N PRO A 104 17.36 -11.62 24.26
CA PRO A 104 17.52 -12.84 23.45
C PRO A 104 18.11 -13.99 24.25
N GLU A 105 19.07 -13.69 25.12
CA GLU A 105 19.77 -14.67 25.92
C GLU A 105 18.89 -15.27 27.03
N ILE A 106 18.11 -14.43 27.72
CA ILE A 106 17.14 -14.85 28.75
C ILE A 106 16.08 -15.76 28.12
N ARG A 107 15.55 -15.42 26.94
CA ARG A 107 14.57 -16.26 26.24
C ARG A 107 15.10 -17.65 25.92
N GLN A 108 16.40 -17.76 25.54
CA GLN A 108 17.01 -19.05 25.17
C GLN A 108 17.38 -19.90 26.37
N ARG A 109 17.83 -19.27 27.47
CA ARG A 109 18.40 -19.99 28.62
C ARG A 109 17.41 -20.25 29.75
N GLU A 110 16.47 -19.34 29.99
CA GLU A 110 15.66 -19.32 31.20
C GLU A 110 14.15 -19.50 30.96
N GLY A 111 13.74 -19.44 29.68
CA GLY A 111 12.38 -19.68 29.26
C GLY A 111 11.56 -18.39 28.97
N GLU A 112 10.36 -18.63 28.51
CA GLU A 112 9.49 -17.55 28.02
C GLU A 112 8.88 -16.74 29.17
N ASP A 113 8.58 -17.36 30.32
CA ASP A 113 7.94 -16.66 31.44
C ASP A 113 8.83 -15.55 32.00
N ARG A 114 10.13 -15.85 32.23
CA ARG A 114 11.09 -14.85 32.71
C ARG A 114 11.34 -13.73 31.72
N TRP A 115 11.35 -14.08 30.44
CA TRP A 115 11.46 -13.11 29.37
C TRP A 115 10.25 -12.16 29.36
N LEU A 116 9.01 -12.67 29.50
CA LEU A 116 7.80 -11.86 29.60
C LEU A 116 7.80 -10.92 30.78
N GLU A 117 8.18 -11.39 31.97
CA GLU A 117 8.29 -10.56 33.17
C GLU A 117 9.23 -9.35 32.95
N LEU A 118 10.39 -9.58 32.30
CA LEU A 118 11.34 -8.51 32.01
C LEU A 118 10.78 -7.54 30.93
N VAL A 119 10.16 -8.06 29.90
CA VAL A 119 9.53 -7.23 28.84
C VAL A 119 8.45 -6.34 29.42
N ASP A 120 7.58 -6.87 30.29
CA ASP A 120 6.52 -6.08 30.94
C ASP A 120 7.10 -5.01 31.87
N THR A 121 8.16 -5.32 32.59
CA THR A 121 8.89 -4.36 33.41
C THR A 121 9.49 -3.23 32.58
N LEU A 122 10.11 -3.56 31.45
CA LEU A 122 10.67 -2.56 30.52
C LEU A 122 9.58 -1.69 29.91
N ARG A 123 8.43 -2.26 29.54
CA ARG A 123 7.28 -1.50 29.05
C ARG A 123 6.75 -0.53 30.11
N ALA A 124 6.57 -0.97 31.34
CA ALA A 124 6.12 -0.12 32.44
C ALA A 124 7.12 1.03 32.75
N VAL A 125 8.41 0.75 32.65
CA VAL A 125 9.48 1.75 32.92
C VAL A 125 9.59 2.77 31.78
N THR A 126 9.35 2.37 30.54
CA THR A 126 9.44 3.26 29.36
C THR A 126 8.18 4.07 29.11
N GLU A 127 7.06 3.74 29.77
CA GLU A 127 5.79 4.42 29.59
C GLU A 127 5.86 5.91 29.96
N GLY A 128 5.32 6.77 29.08
CA GLY A 128 5.24 8.22 29.28
C GLY A 128 6.57 8.98 29.24
N LYS A 129 7.70 8.33 28.91
CA LYS A 129 9.02 8.96 28.86
C LYS A 129 9.48 9.21 27.42
N LEU A 130 9.44 10.47 26.96
CA LEU A 130 9.83 10.86 25.60
C LEU A 130 11.25 10.41 25.19
N PHE A 131 12.20 10.40 26.12
CA PHE A 131 13.59 10.00 25.84
C PHE A 131 13.78 8.48 25.73
N LEU A 132 12.74 7.67 25.99
CA LEU A 132 12.73 6.21 25.87
C LEU A 132 11.79 5.70 24.79
N GLU A 133 11.33 6.57 23.88
CA GLU A 133 10.37 6.20 22.83
C GLU A 133 10.94 5.10 21.90
N THR A 134 12.20 5.22 21.47
CA THR A 134 12.84 4.21 20.61
C THR A 134 13.00 2.85 21.32
N PRO A 135 13.55 2.75 22.55
CA PRO A 135 13.54 1.50 23.32
C PRO A 135 12.13 0.93 23.51
N ARG A 136 11.14 1.75 23.82
CA ARG A 136 9.75 1.32 23.98
C ARG A 136 9.22 0.65 22.70
N ALA A 137 9.44 1.28 21.54
CA ALA A 137 9.00 0.74 20.27
C ALA A 137 9.65 -0.63 20.00
N ARG A 138 10.95 -0.75 20.22
CA ARG A 138 11.69 -2.02 20.01
C ARG A 138 11.19 -3.14 20.93
N VAL A 139 10.99 -2.85 22.22
CA VAL A 139 10.45 -3.85 23.18
C VAL A 139 9.04 -4.27 22.80
N THR A 140 8.18 -3.32 22.41
CA THR A 140 6.81 -3.62 21.98
C THR A 140 6.78 -4.43 20.69
N LEU A 141 7.69 -4.18 19.76
CA LEU A 141 7.83 -4.96 18.52
C LEU A 141 8.22 -6.42 18.83
N LEU A 142 9.17 -6.63 19.75
CA LEU A 142 9.57 -7.98 20.19
C LEU A 142 8.39 -8.74 20.82
N LEU A 143 7.60 -8.06 21.65
CA LEU A 143 6.41 -8.65 22.25
C LEU A 143 5.33 -8.98 21.23
N SER A 144 5.13 -8.11 20.26
CA SER A 144 4.20 -8.35 19.14
C SER A 144 4.61 -9.57 18.31
N HIS A 145 5.90 -9.71 17.98
CA HIS A 145 6.41 -10.89 17.29
C HIS A 145 6.27 -12.18 18.12
N TYR A 146 6.38 -12.07 19.44
CA TYR A 146 6.12 -13.20 20.34
C TYR A 146 4.66 -13.66 20.23
N HIS A 147 3.69 -12.76 20.34
CA HIS A 147 2.28 -13.10 20.19
C HIS A 147 1.97 -13.64 18.80
N GLU A 148 2.60 -13.11 17.75
CA GLU A 148 2.46 -13.66 16.40
C GLU A 148 3.03 -15.09 16.30
N SER A 149 4.15 -15.37 16.98
CA SER A 149 4.75 -16.71 17.02
C SER A 149 3.84 -17.73 17.72
N LEU A 150 3.12 -17.30 18.76
CA LEU A 150 2.11 -18.12 19.43
C LEU A 150 0.93 -18.44 18.49
N ALA A 151 0.50 -17.44 17.71
CA ALA A 151 -0.56 -17.63 16.73
C ALA A 151 -0.17 -18.62 15.61
N LYS A 152 1.10 -18.74 15.29
CA LYS A 152 1.63 -19.66 14.26
C LYS A 152 1.89 -21.09 14.76
N GLN A 153 1.75 -21.35 16.05
CA GLN A 153 1.98 -22.69 16.59
C GLN A 153 0.91 -23.67 16.09
N PRO A 154 1.28 -24.90 15.72
CA PRO A 154 0.34 -25.88 15.17
C PRO A 154 -0.69 -26.40 16.20
N THR A 155 -0.44 -26.15 17.50
CA THR A 155 -1.34 -26.50 18.61
C THR A 155 -2.36 -25.41 18.95
N ALA A 156 -2.25 -24.21 18.33
CA ALA A 156 -3.13 -23.10 18.63
C ALA A 156 -4.55 -23.36 18.07
N THR A 157 -5.57 -23.10 18.89
CA THR A 157 -6.97 -23.15 18.45
C THR A 157 -7.37 -21.86 17.73
N ALA A 158 -8.36 -21.92 16.84
CA ALA A 158 -8.78 -20.75 16.07
C ALA A 158 -9.08 -19.50 16.93
N PRO A 159 -9.82 -19.56 18.06
CA PRO A 159 -10.01 -18.41 18.93
C PRO A 159 -8.70 -17.88 19.54
N SER A 160 -7.79 -18.77 19.96
CA SER A 160 -6.49 -18.38 20.53
C SER A 160 -5.60 -17.68 19.49
N ILE A 161 -5.62 -18.13 18.24
CA ILE A 161 -4.88 -17.49 17.13
C ILE A 161 -5.36 -16.05 16.93
N LYS A 162 -6.68 -15.85 16.93
CA LYS A 162 -7.30 -14.53 16.77
C LYS A 162 -6.96 -13.59 17.91
N GLU A 163 -7.09 -14.06 19.16
CA GLU A 163 -6.75 -13.28 20.36
C GLU A 163 -5.27 -12.88 20.35
N SER A 164 -4.39 -13.80 19.99
CA SER A 164 -2.95 -13.55 19.93
C SER A 164 -2.60 -12.53 18.82
N LEU A 165 -3.20 -12.65 17.63
CA LEU A 165 -2.99 -11.67 16.56
C LEU A 165 -3.62 -10.32 16.88
N GLN A 166 -4.77 -10.29 17.55
CA GLN A 166 -5.41 -9.06 17.98
C GLN A 166 -4.55 -8.33 19.01
N THR A 167 -4.06 -9.02 20.03
CA THR A 167 -3.14 -8.44 21.02
C THR A 167 -1.86 -7.93 20.35
N ALA A 168 -1.28 -8.69 19.41
CA ALA A 168 -0.10 -8.25 18.67
C ALA A 168 -0.35 -6.96 17.87
N SER A 169 -1.50 -6.89 17.22
CA SER A 169 -1.89 -5.71 16.42
C SER A 169 -2.20 -4.49 17.29
N ASP A 170 -2.92 -4.69 18.41
CA ASP A 170 -3.29 -3.61 19.32
C ASP A 170 -2.03 -3.02 19.98
N LEU A 171 -1.08 -3.86 20.40
CA LEU A 171 0.21 -3.43 20.96
C LEU A 171 0.98 -2.48 20.01
N LEU A 172 1.01 -2.78 18.72
CA LEU A 172 1.68 -1.90 17.75
C LEU A 172 0.82 -0.68 17.38
N SER A 173 -0.50 -0.80 17.38
CA SER A 173 -1.41 0.29 17.04
C SER A 173 -1.41 1.41 18.07
N ASP A 174 -1.11 1.10 19.35
CA ASP A 174 -1.02 2.08 20.43
C ASP A 174 0.19 3.02 20.28
N LEU A 175 1.17 2.65 19.48
CA LEU A 175 2.39 3.43 19.30
C LEU A 175 2.31 4.29 18.02
N GLN A 176 2.46 5.60 18.21
CA GLN A 176 2.53 6.57 17.11
C GLN A 176 3.98 6.85 16.74
N VAL A 177 4.63 5.89 16.09
CA VAL A 177 6.07 5.93 15.78
C VAL A 177 6.45 7.09 14.85
N GLU A 178 5.51 7.59 14.06
CA GLU A 178 5.74 8.74 13.19
C GLU A 178 6.14 10.01 13.94
N THR A 179 5.70 10.15 15.20
CA THR A 179 6.01 11.33 16.03
C THR A 179 7.38 11.25 16.71
N TYR A 180 8.00 10.08 16.74
CA TYR A 180 9.26 9.88 17.46
C TYR A 180 10.42 10.57 16.76
N SER A 181 11.06 11.54 17.42
CA SER A 181 12.17 12.30 16.86
C SER A 181 13.51 11.55 16.92
N SER A 182 13.66 10.65 17.89
CA SER A 182 14.91 9.93 18.17
C SER A 182 15.14 8.68 17.31
N MET A 183 14.12 8.24 16.57
CA MET A 183 14.17 7.02 15.76
C MET A 183 14.60 7.32 14.33
N GLU A 184 15.43 6.47 13.71
CA GLU A 184 15.85 6.58 12.34
C GLU A 184 14.68 6.38 11.36
N ARG A 185 14.72 7.04 10.20
CA ARG A 185 13.65 6.98 9.20
C ARG A 185 13.40 5.56 8.70
N ARG A 186 14.47 4.78 8.53
CA ARG A 186 14.38 3.38 8.08
C ARG A 186 13.64 2.55 9.12
N GLU A 187 14.02 2.64 10.38
CA GLU A 187 13.40 1.90 11.49
C GLU A 187 11.92 2.28 11.66
N LYS A 188 11.57 3.58 11.52
CA LYS A 188 10.18 4.04 11.52
C LYS A 188 9.36 3.38 10.42
N THR A 189 9.92 3.35 9.20
CA THR A 189 9.24 2.77 8.05
C THR A 189 9.04 1.28 8.25
N GLU A 190 10.05 0.55 8.71
CA GLU A 190 9.96 -0.87 9.03
C GLU A 190 8.86 -1.15 10.06
N PHE A 191 8.76 -0.31 11.10
CA PHE A 191 7.74 -0.44 12.14
C PHE A 191 6.33 -0.22 11.59
N ILE A 192 6.12 0.81 10.77
CA ILE A 192 4.82 1.08 10.14
C ILE A 192 4.42 -0.07 9.20
N LEU A 193 5.37 -0.59 8.42
CA LEU A 193 5.11 -1.73 7.53
C LEU A 193 4.71 -2.98 8.33
N GLU A 194 5.36 -3.23 9.46
CA GLU A 194 5.04 -4.36 10.32
C GLU A 194 3.66 -4.20 10.98
N GLN A 195 3.31 -2.99 11.40
CA GLN A 195 1.98 -2.65 11.88
C GLN A 195 0.91 -2.91 10.80
N MET A 196 1.16 -2.47 9.57
CA MET A 196 0.25 -2.72 8.45
C MET A 196 0.10 -4.21 8.14
N ARG A 197 1.21 -4.96 8.17
CA ARG A 197 1.22 -6.40 7.91
C ARG A 197 0.35 -7.17 8.89
N LEU A 198 0.47 -6.87 10.19
CA LEU A 198 -0.34 -7.50 11.23
C LEU A 198 -1.83 -7.12 11.13
N LEU A 199 -2.13 -5.86 10.82
CA LEU A 199 -3.50 -5.41 10.59
C LEU A 199 -4.16 -6.15 9.42
N ILE A 200 -3.43 -6.33 8.31
CA ILE A 200 -3.92 -7.07 7.14
C ILE A 200 -4.10 -8.56 7.47
N ALA A 201 -3.17 -9.16 8.21
CA ALA A 201 -3.29 -10.56 8.63
C ALA A 201 -4.53 -10.78 9.52
N LEU A 202 -4.76 -9.90 10.49
CA LEU A 202 -5.93 -9.92 11.36
C LEU A 202 -7.23 -9.71 10.58
N ALA A 203 -7.24 -8.74 9.66
CA ALA A 203 -8.40 -8.45 8.82
C ALA A 203 -8.80 -9.66 7.96
N ARG A 204 -7.83 -10.33 7.33
CA ARG A 204 -8.08 -11.55 6.54
C ARG A 204 -8.65 -12.69 7.37
N MET A 205 -8.19 -12.86 8.60
CA MET A 205 -8.74 -13.88 9.49
C MET A 205 -10.18 -13.57 9.86
N LYS A 206 -10.50 -12.32 10.19
CA LYS A 206 -11.86 -11.89 10.50
C LYS A 206 -12.80 -12.06 9.30
N ASP A 207 -12.34 -11.74 8.10
CA ASP A 207 -13.11 -11.92 6.87
C ASP A 207 -13.34 -13.41 6.55
N ALA A 208 -12.35 -14.27 6.77
CA ALA A 208 -12.49 -15.72 6.60
C ALA A 208 -13.50 -16.34 7.58
N GLU A 209 -13.58 -15.84 8.81
CA GLU A 209 -14.59 -16.28 9.79
C GLU A 209 -16.03 -15.90 9.37
N VAL A 210 -16.21 -14.73 8.78
CA VAL A 210 -17.52 -14.27 8.29
C VAL A 210 -17.97 -15.10 7.08
N THR A 211 -17.07 -15.38 6.15
CA THR A 211 -17.36 -16.20 4.96
C THR A 211 -17.62 -17.67 5.33
N GLY A 212 -16.94 -18.21 6.34
CA GLY A 212 -17.11 -19.59 6.81
C GLY A 212 -18.44 -19.86 7.54
N LYS A 213 -19.12 -18.84 8.06
CA LYS A 213 -20.41 -18.96 8.78
C LYS A 213 -21.66 -18.96 7.89
N GLY A 214 -21.51 -19.05 6.57
CA GLY A 214 -22.55 -19.47 5.61
C GLY A 214 -23.90 -18.74 5.70
N GLY A 215 -23.93 -17.43 5.87
CA GLY A 215 -25.18 -16.66 5.80
C GLY A 215 -25.47 -16.17 4.39
N LYS A 216 -26.64 -16.50 3.83
CA LYS A 216 -27.11 -16.06 2.50
C LYS A 216 -27.28 -14.53 2.39
N ASP A 217 -27.06 -13.78 3.46
CA ASP A 217 -27.18 -12.31 3.53
C ASP A 217 -25.83 -11.58 3.48
N ALA A 218 -24.81 -12.21 2.91
CA ALA A 218 -23.43 -11.70 2.83
C ALA A 218 -23.26 -10.38 2.02
N LYS A 219 -24.34 -9.81 1.49
CA LYS A 219 -24.29 -8.52 0.75
C LYS A 219 -24.51 -7.28 1.63
N SER A 220 -24.86 -7.41 2.90
CA SER A 220 -25.19 -6.28 3.78
C SER A 220 -24.37 -6.20 5.08
N VAL A 221 -23.53 -7.18 5.39
CA VAL A 221 -22.62 -7.10 6.54
C VAL A 221 -21.26 -6.69 6.01
N LEU A 222 -20.88 -5.43 6.27
CA LEU A 222 -19.49 -4.99 6.16
C LEU A 222 -18.60 -6.06 6.78
N GLY A 223 -17.61 -6.56 6.04
CA GLY A 223 -16.75 -7.66 6.46
C GLY A 223 -16.21 -7.43 7.87
N GLY A 224 -16.13 -8.50 8.67
CA GLY A 224 -15.70 -8.37 10.08
C GLY A 224 -14.33 -7.74 10.27
N GLY A 225 -13.51 -7.66 9.21
CA GLY A 225 -12.19 -7.06 9.17
C GLY A 225 -12.13 -5.62 8.64
N GLU A 226 -13.25 -5.01 8.25
CA GLU A 226 -13.28 -3.66 7.65
C GLU A 226 -12.55 -2.58 8.46
N PRO A 227 -12.70 -2.49 9.81
CA PRO A 227 -11.97 -1.52 10.61
C PRO A 227 -10.44 -1.67 10.51
N GLU A 228 -9.95 -2.91 10.44
CA GLU A 228 -8.52 -3.20 10.34
C GLU A 228 -7.99 -2.85 8.93
N TRP A 229 -8.77 -3.09 7.88
CA TRP A 229 -8.42 -2.65 6.52
C TRP A 229 -8.33 -1.13 6.41
N VAL A 230 -9.25 -0.40 7.05
CA VAL A 230 -9.20 1.07 7.10
C VAL A 230 -7.96 1.55 7.86
N LYS A 231 -7.63 0.94 9.02
CA LYS A 231 -6.40 1.27 9.76
C LYS A 231 -5.14 1.00 8.93
N ALA A 232 -5.09 -0.13 8.21
CA ALA A 232 -3.97 -0.45 7.32
C ALA A 232 -3.82 0.59 6.19
N ARG A 233 -4.93 1.03 5.58
CA ARG A 233 -4.94 2.10 4.57
C ARG A 233 -4.42 3.43 5.12
N VAL A 234 -4.83 3.80 6.33
CA VAL A 234 -4.32 5.00 7.00
C VAL A 234 -2.83 4.86 7.29
N GLY A 235 -2.37 3.66 7.71
CA GLY A 235 -0.94 3.34 7.88
C GLY A 235 -0.13 3.60 6.61
N GLY A 236 -0.64 3.17 5.46
CA GLY A 236 0.02 3.39 4.17
C GLY A 236 0.25 4.87 3.81
N ARG A 237 -0.65 5.76 4.24
CA ARG A 237 -0.51 7.22 4.01
C ARG A 237 0.55 7.88 4.91
N LYS A 238 0.96 7.22 6.00
CA LYS A 238 2.00 7.72 6.91
C LYS A 238 3.41 7.46 6.38
N VAL A 239 3.55 6.54 5.43
CA VAL A 239 4.85 6.20 4.83
C VAL A 239 5.26 7.26 3.81
N ASN A 240 6.51 7.70 3.89
CA ASN A 240 7.05 8.69 2.98
C ASN A 240 7.54 8.02 1.68
N GLU A 241 6.81 8.21 0.58
CA GLU A 241 7.16 7.63 -0.72
C GLU A 241 8.50 8.16 -1.28
N THR A 242 8.92 9.38 -0.93
CA THR A 242 10.21 9.92 -1.40
C THR A 242 11.39 9.17 -0.80
N PHE A 243 11.27 8.75 0.47
CA PHE A 243 12.26 7.93 1.15
C PHE A 243 12.38 6.52 0.54
N LEU A 244 11.25 5.96 0.08
CA LEU A 244 11.23 4.64 -0.57
C LEU A 244 11.86 4.62 -1.97
N LYS A 245 12.06 5.79 -2.60
CA LYS A 245 12.71 5.89 -3.92
C LYS A 245 14.24 5.78 -3.84
N GLU A 246 14.82 5.89 -2.66
CA GLU A 246 16.25 5.74 -2.46
C GLU A 246 16.67 4.27 -2.68
N LYS A 247 17.82 4.07 -3.36
CA LYS A 247 18.29 2.72 -3.71
C LYS A 247 18.54 1.81 -2.51
N GLU A 248 18.90 2.38 -1.36
CA GLU A 248 19.15 1.61 -0.14
C GLU A 248 17.87 1.03 0.49
N ASN A 249 16.68 1.53 0.09
CA ASN A 249 15.40 1.20 0.68
C ASN A 249 14.48 0.40 -0.27
N GLU A 250 15.05 -0.23 -1.31
CA GLU A 250 14.26 -1.01 -2.28
C GLU A 250 13.48 -2.16 -1.62
N ASP A 251 14.07 -2.84 -0.63
CA ASP A 251 13.39 -3.93 0.10
C ASP A 251 12.15 -3.41 0.84
N LEU A 252 12.22 -2.22 1.43
CA LEU A 252 11.09 -1.59 2.11
C LEU A 252 10.02 -1.14 1.11
N LYS A 253 10.46 -0.63 -0.04
CA LYS A 253 9.58 -0.26 -1.15
C LYS A 253 8.76 -1.46 -1.62
N LEU A 254 9.40 -2.60 -1.86
CA LEU A 254 8.72 -3.81 -2.31
C LEU A 254 7.73 -4.33 -1.27
N LYS A 255 8.11 -4.38 0.01
CA LYS A 255 7.21 -4.76 1.11
C LYS A 255 6.01 -3.82 1.22
N PHE A 256 6.25 -2.51 1.10
CA PHE A 256 5.18 -1.51 1.14
C PHE A 256 4.16 -1.71 0.02
N TYR A 257 4.63 -1.83 -1.23
CA TYR A 257 3.70 -2.01 -2.35
C TYR A 257 3.00 -3.36 -2.31
N ASP A 258 3.63 -4.43 -1.82
CA ASP A 258 2.95 -5.71 -1.59
C ASP A 258 1.75 -5.56 -0.63
N LEU A 259 1.94 -4.86 0.49
CA LEU A 259 0.86 -4.60 1.44
C LEU A 259 -0.24 -3.71 0.85
N MET A 260 0.13 -2.69 0.06
CA MET A 260 -0.83 -1.81 -0.61
C MET A 260 -1.61 -2.54 -1.69
N ILE A 261 -0.98 -3.44 -2.44
CA ILE A 261 -1.65 -4.33 -3.41
C ILE A 261 -2.68 -5.21 -2.70
N GLN A 262 -2.31 -5.82 -1.59
CA GLN A 262 -3.23 -6.66 -0.81
C GLN A 262 -4.45 -5.87 -0.30
N GLN A 263 -4.24 -4.65 0.13
CA GLN A 263 -5.29 -3.75 0.59
C GLN A 263 -6.20 -3.30 -0.56
N ALA A 264 -5.63 -2.91 -1.72
CA ALA A 264 -6.38 -2.50 -2.90
C ALA A 264 -7.18 -3.67 -3.53
N LEU A 265 -6.65 -4.90 -3.47
CA LEU A 265 -7.37 -6.12 -3.90
C LEU A 265 -8.61 -6.39 -3.04
N HIS A 266 -8.53 -6.19 -1.73
CA HIS A 266 -9.68 -6.31 -0.86
C HIS A 266 -10.79 -5.33 -1.25
N GLN A 267 -10.43 -4.09 -1.61
CA GLN A 267 -11.38 -3.07 -2.04
C GLN A 267 -11.84 -3.23 -3.50
N THR A 268 -11.32 -4.22 -4.24
CA THR A 268 -11.56 -4.39 -5.68
C THR A 268 -11.19 -3.16 -6.53
N ALA A 269 -10.26 -2.34 -6.03
CA ALA A 269 -9.73 -1.15 -6.70
C ALA A 269 -8.61 -1.54 -7.70
N TYR A 270 -8.97 -2.25 -8.76
CA TYR A 270 -8.01 -2.83 -9.70
C TYR A 270 -7.07 -1.81 -10.35
N LEU A 271 -7.52 -0.58 -10.57
CA LEU A 271 -6.68 0.48 -11.11
C LEU A 271 -5.55 0.88 -10.15
N GLU A 272 -5.85 0.98 -8.85
CA GLU A 272 -4.83 1.24 -7.82
C GLU A 272 -3.82 0.09 -7.74
N VAL A 273 -4.29 -1.16 -7.84
CA VAL A 273 -3.41 -2.34 -7.90
C VAL A 273 -2.44 -2.24 -9.08
N ALA A 274 -2.93 -1.89 -10.26
CA ALA A 274 -2.10 -1.72 -11.44
C ALA A 274 -1.03 -0.63 -11.25
N LYS A 275 -1.40 0.53 -10.67
CA LYS A 275 -0.48 1.61 -10.34
C LYS A 275 0.60 1.17 -9.32
N HIS A 276 0.24 0.34 -8.36
CA HIS A 276 1.23 -0.20 -7.41
C HIS A 276 2.19 -1.18 -8.07
N TYR A 277 1.71 -2.07 -8.94
CA TYR A 277 2.58 -2.94 -9.72
C TYR A 277 3.50 -2.18 -10.68
N GLU A 278 3.04 -1.06 -11.25
CA GLU A 278 3.88 -0.17 -12.06
C GLU A 278 5.06 0.38 -11.24
N LYS A 279 4.80 0.83 -10.01
CA LYS A 279 5.86 1.30 -9.10
C LYS A 279 6.79 0.17 -8.63
N VAL A 280 6.28 -1.06 -8.51
CA VAL A 280 7.10 -2.26 -8.26
C VAL A 280 7.99 -2.54 -9.47
N TRP A 281 7.43 -2.55 -10.68
CA TRP A 281 8.18 -2.77 -11.93
C TRP A 281 9.26 -1.70 -12.15
N ASP A 282 9.01 -0.44 -11.74
CA ASP A 282 9.97 0.66 -11.85
C ASP A 282 11.16 0.56 -10.87
N THR A 283 11.20 -0.45 -10.00
CA THR A 283 12.30 -0.67 -9.07
C THR A 283 13.49 -1.32 -9.80
N PRO A 284 14.73 -0.80 -9.65
CA PRO A 284 15.92 -1.31 -10.35
C PRO A 284 16.15 -2.80 -10.14
N SER A 285 16.03 -3.31 -8.92
CA SER A 285 16.20 -4.73 -8.60
C SER A 285 15.20 -5.66 -9.32
N ILE A 286 13.99 -5.16 -9.62
CA ILE A 286 12.99 -5.92 -10.40
C ILE A 286 13.30 -5.85 -11.90
N LYS A 287 13.81 -4.72 -12.39
CA LYS A 287 14.20 -4.57 -13.82
C LYS A 287 15.41 -5.43 -14.19
N GLU A 288 16.32 -5.66 -13.25
CA GLU A 288 17.48 -6.54 -13.44
C GLU A 288 17.08 -8.01 -13.53
N ASP A 289 16.05 -8.45 -12.79
CA ASP A 289 15.50 -9.80 -12.81
C ASP A 289 14.43 -9.95 -13.90
N GLU A 290 14.75 -10.54 -15.02
CA GLU A 290 13.83 -10.72 -16.16
C GLU A 290 12.55 -11.47 -15.78
N SER A 291 12.63 -12.48 -14.91
CA SER A 291 11.49 -13.28 -14.45
C SER A 291 10.53 -12.45 -13.61
N LYS A 292 11.04 -11.65 -12.66
CA LYS A 292 10.23 -10.79 -11.80
C LYS A 292 9.65 -9.61 -12.58
N SER A 293 10.44 -9.02 -13.48
CA SER A 293 10.00 -7.96 -14.37
C SER A 293 8.84 -8.41 -15.25
N ARG A 294 8.95 -9.61 -15.82
CA ARG A 294 7.88 -10.22 -16.61
C ARG A 294 6.62 -10.46 -15.78
N ALA A 295 6.74 -11.05 -14.60
CA ALA A 295 5.58 -11.28 -13.72
C ALA A 295 4.90 -9.97 -13.31
N ALA A 296 5.66 -8.92 -13.00
CA ALA A 296 5.11 -7.61 -12.68
C ALA A 296 4.35 -7.01 -13.88
N LEU A 297 4.89 -7.10 -15.10
CA LEU A 297 4.21 -6.65 -16.32
C LEU A 297 2.91 -7.43 -16.59
N GLU A 298 2.93 -8.75 -16.43
CA GLU A 298 1.74 -9.59 -16.57
C GLU A 298 0.64 -9.14 -15.61
N HIS A 299 0.98 -8.90 -14.34
CA HIS A 299 0.02 -8.40 -13.35
C HIS A 299 -0.50 -7.01 -13.67
N ILE A 300 0.34 -6.10 -14.15
CA ILE A 300 -0.11 -4.76 -14.59
C ILE A 300 -1.19 -4.91 -15.66
N VAL A 301 -0.94 -5.72 -16.69
CA VAL A 301 -1.91 -5.93 -17.78
C VAL A 301 -3.22 -6.50 -17.26
N TYR A 302 -3.16 -7.53 -16.41
CA TYR A 302 -4.37 -8.16 -15.87
C TYR A 302 -5.24 -7.16 -15.10
N TYR A 303 -4.64 -6.37 -14.22
CA TYR A 303 -5.40 -5.43 -13.39
C TYR A 303 -5.86 -4.18 -14.14
N VAL A 304 -5.10 -3.71 -15.15
CA VAL A 304 -5.57 -2.63 -16.02
C VAL A 304 -6.78 -3.06 -16.85
N VAL A 305 -6.78 -4.30 -17.34
CA VAL A 305 -7.91 -4.87 -18.09
C VAL A 305 -9.14 -5.09 -17.19
N LEU A 306 -8.94 -5.51 -15.93
CA LEU A 306 -10.02 -5.68 -14.95
C LEU A 306 -10.58 -4.36 -14.42
N ALA A 307 -9.82 -3.28 -14.50
CA ALA A 307 -10.25 -1.97 -14.00
C ALA A 307 -11.49 -1.46 -14.75
N PRO A 308 -12.42 -0.75 -14.06
CA PRO A 308 -13.55 -0.10 -14.73
C PRO A 308 -13.07 0.88 -15.79
N HIS A 309 -13.84 1.01 -16.86
CA HIS A 309 -13.50 1.94 -17.93
C HIS A 309 -13.63 3.39 -17.44
N ASP A 310 -12.49 4.02 -17.24
CA ASP A 310 -12.35 5.42 -16.84
C ASP A 310 -11.24 6.08 -17.67
N ASN A 311 -11.17 7.42 -17.64
CA ASN A 311 -10.14 8.15 -18.38
C ASN A 311 -8.73 7.73 -17.92
N GLU A 312 -8.53 7.58 -16.61
CA GLU A 312 -7.24 7.13 -16.06
C GLU A 312 -6.87 5.70 -16.51
N GLN A 313 -7.84 4.79 -16.57
CA GLN A 313 -7.63 3.44 -17.09
C GLN A 313 -7.27 3.47 -18.58
N SER A 314 -7.94 4.30 -19.38
CA SER A 314 -7.64 4.47 -20.79
C SER A 314 -6.22 5.02 -21.02
N ASP A 315 -5.84 6.04 -20.24
CA ASP A 315 -4.50 6.62 -20.32
C ASP A 315 -3.42 5.58 -19.96
N MET A 316 -3.67 4.77 -18.91
CA MET A 316 -2.76 3.71 -18.51
C MET A 316 -2.64 2.60 -19.56
N LEU A 317 -3.77 2.21 -20.20
CA LEU A 317 -3.76 1.26 -21.32
C LEU A 317 -2.92 1.77 -22.48
N HIS A 318 -3.11 3.03 -22.88
CA HIS A 318 -2.33 3.65 -23.96
C HIS A 318 -0.85 3.77 -23.60
N HIS A 319 -0.53 4.13 -22.36
CA HIS A 319 0.85 4.20 -21.88
C HIS A 319 1.57 2.85 -22.01
N TRP A 320 0.93 1.77 -21.54
CA TRP A 320 1.50 0.44 -21.62
C TRP A 320 1.52 -0.14 -23.03
N PHE A 321 0.55 0.22 -23.86
CA PHE A 321 0.55 -0.18 -25.28
C PHE A 321 1.75 0.35 -26.06
N VAL A 322 2.22 1.56 -25.75
CA VAL A 322 3.42 2.18 -26.39
C VAL A 322 4.72 1.69 -25.77
N ASN A 323 4.68 1.03 -24.60
CA ASN A 323 5.89 0.59 -23.90
C ASN A 323 6.54 -0.62 -24.59
N PRO A 324 7.82 -0.52 -25.04
CA PRO A 324 8.51 -1.61 -25.73
C PRO A 324 8.74 -2.85 -24.86
N ALA A 325 8.66 -2.73 -23.53
CA ALA A 325 8.79 -3.87 -22.64
C ALA A 325 7.59 -4.84 -22.78
N LEU A 326 6.40 -4.33 -23.11
CA LEU A 326 5.20 -5.15 -23.30
C LEU A 326 5.21 -5.89 -24.63
N GLU A 327 5.86 -5.36 -25.68
CA GLU A 327 5.98 -6.03 -26.98
C GLU A 327 6.63 -7.41 -26.89
N LYS A 328 7.51 -7.63 -25.92
CA LYS A 328 8.14 -8.93 -25.65
C LYS A 328 7.14 -10.01 -25.22
N LEU A 329 5.96 -9.61 -24.73
CA LEU A 329 4.91 -10.50 -24.25
C LEU A 329 3.74 -10.50 -25.24
N GLU A 330 3.90 -11.21 -26.36
CA GLU A 330 2.96 -11.19 -27.49
C GLU A 330 1.49 -11.39 -27.08
N LEU A 331 1.18 -12.35 -26.20
CA LEU A 331 -0.19 -12.62 -25.77
C LEU A 331 -0.80 -11.43 -25.00
N HIS A 332 -0.03 -10.86 -24.09
CA HIS A 332 -0.48 -9.72 -23.27
C HIS A 332 -0.57 -8.44 -24.10
N TYR A 333 0.39 -8.23 -25.00
CA TYR A 333 0.37 -7.12 -25.93
C TYR A 333 -0.88 -7.16 -26.84
N ASN A 334 -1.20 -8.34 -27.41
CA ASN A 334 -2.39 -8.52 -28.24
C ASN A 334 -3.68 -8.34 -27.42
N LEU A 335 -3.71 -8.76 -26.14
CA LEU A 335 -4.83 -8.50 -25.24
C LEU A 335 -5.03 -6.99 -25.04
N VAL A 336 -3.99 -6.25 -24.69
CA VAL A 336 -4.06 -4.79 -24.53
C VAL A 336 -4.45 -4.12 -25.83
N LYS A 337 -3.88 -4.56 -26.96
CA LYS A 337 -4.21 -4.08 -28.30
C LYS A 337 -5.71 -4.20 -28.61
N SER A 338 -6.35 -5.30 -28.24
CA SER A 338 -7.79 -5.49 -28.46
C SER A 338 -8.65 -4.48 -27.67
N PHE A 339 -8.18 -3.99 -26.51
CA PHE A 339 -8.86 -2.93 -25.76
C PHE A 339 -8.54 -1.51 -26.25
N VAL A 340 -7.39 -1.29 -26.89
CA VAL A 340 -6.95 0.02 -27.40
C VAL A 340 -7.48 0.26 -28.81
N THR A 341 -7.46 -0.77 -29.68
CA THR A 341 -7.94 -0.66 -31.07
C THR A 341 -9.45 -0.52 -31.10
N ARG A 342 -9.92 0.36 -31.99
CA ARG A 342 -11.36 0.60 -32.21
C ARG A 342 -11.97 -0.47 -33.10
N GLU A 343 -11.77 -1.73 -32.72
CA GLU A 343 -12.35 -2.89 -33.40
C GLU A 343 -13.46 -3.49 -32.55
N LEU A 344 -14.33 -4.29 -33.18
CA LEU A 344 -15.42 -4.96 -32.47
C LEU A 344 -14.86 -6.12 -31.63
N MET A 345 -14.94 -5.99 -30.34
CA MET A 345 -14.52 -7.01 -29.38
C MET A 345 -15.74 -7.82 -28.91
N ARG A 346 -15.65 -9.14 -29.02
CA ARG A 346 -16.72 -10.07 -28.62
C ARG A 346 -16.19 -11.02 -27.57
N TRP A 347 -17.04 -11.32 -26.57
CA TRP A 347 -16.68 -12.22 -25.49
C TRP A 347 -16.23 -13.62 -25.96
N PRO A 348 -16.99 -14.32 -26.84
CA PRO A 348 -16.57 -15.65 -27.30
C PRO A 348 -15.20 -15.67 -27.97
N GLY A 349 -14.83 -14.58 -28.66
CA GLY A 349 -13.52 -14.43 -29.28
C GLY A 349 -12.40 -14.32 -28.24
N ILE A 350 -12.60 -13.55 -27.19
CA ILE A 350 -11.63 -13.39 -26.11
C ILE A 350 -11.52 -14.69 -25.30
N GLU A 351 -12.65 -15.31 -24.97
CA GLU A 351 -12.65 -16.57 -24.23
C GLU A 351 -11.97 -17.70 -25.00
N SER A 352 -12.17 -17.81 -26.32
CA SER A 352 -11.53 -18.86 -27.12
C SER A 352 -10.01 -18.69 -27.26
N ILE A 353 -9.53 -17.43 -27.36
CA ILE A 353 -8.10 -17.13 -27.61
C ILE A 353 -7.34 -17.06 -26.28
N TYR A 354 -7.86 -16.29 -25.32
CA TYR A 354 -7.16 -15.97 -24.07
C TYR A 354 -7.63 -16.80 -22.88
N GLY A 355 -8.84 -17.37 -22.91
CA GLY A 355 -9.44 -18.13 -21.80
C GLY A 355 -8.56 -19.27 -21.28
N PRO A 356 -8.03 -20.17 -22.14
CA PRO A 356 -7.17 -21.26 -21.69
C PRO A 356 -5.94 -20.78 -20.94
N PHE A 357 -5.34 -19.68 -21.39
CA PHE A 357 -4.16 -19.09 -20.78
C PHE A 357 -4.50 -18.32 -19.49
N LEU A 358 -5.49 -17.42 -19.52
CA LEU A 358 -5.85 -16.61 -18.37
C LEU A 358 -6.31 -17.44 -17.16
N ARG A 359 -7.07 -18.53 -17.39
CA ARG A 359 -7.53 -19.42 -16.31
C ARG A 359 -6.41 -20.16 -15.59
N THR A 360 -5.22 -20.29 -16.19
CA THR A 360 -4.05 -20.87 -15.52
C THR A 360 -3.37 -19.90 -14.57
N THR A 361 -3.64 -18.60 -14.70
CA THR A 361 -3.04 -17.56 -13.85
C THR A 361 -3.73 -17.48 -12.49
N PRO A 362 -3.00 -17.17 -11.41
CA PRO A 362 -3.57 -17.07 -10.07
C PRO A 362 -4.64 -15.96 -9.96
N VAL A 363 -4.57 -14.93 -10.80
CA VAL A 363 -5.51 -13.81 -10.82
C VAL A 363 -6.89 -14.26 -11.29
N PHE A 364 -6.97 -14.96 -12.44
CA PHE A 364 -8.23 -15.37 -13.05
C PHE A 364 -8.71 -16.76 -12.64
N SER A 365 -8.01 -17.45 -11.74
CA SER A 365 -8.48 -18.70 -11.12
C SER A 365 -9.67 -18.46 -10.18
N VAL A 366 -9.84 -17.25 -9.68
CA VAL A 366 -10.96 -16.85 -8.83
C VAL A 366 -12.17 -16.49 -9.69
N ALA A 367 -13.31 -17.14 -9.44
CA ALA A 367 -14.54 -16.98 -10.23
C ALA A 367 -15.00 -15.51 -10.32
N LYS A 368 -14.89 -14.74 -9.24
CA LYS A 368 -15.27 -13.33 -9.19
C LYS A 368 -14.48 -12.49 -10.22
N GLN A 369 -13.17 -12.65 -10.31
CA GLN A 369 -12.34 -11.88 -11.24
C GLN A 369 -12.61 -12.28 -12.70
N TRP A 370 -13.01 -13.53 -12.93
CA TRP A 370 -13.44 -13.97 -14.25
C TRP A 370 -14.79 -13.33 -14.66
N GLU A 371 -15.74 -13.24 -13.73
CA GLU A 371 -17.01 -12.53 -13.93
C GLU A 371 -16.80 -11.03 -14.12
N ASP A 372 -15.87 -10.43 -13.38
CA ASP A 372 -15.48 -9.04 -13.54
C ASP A 372 -14.89 -8.80 -14.93
N LEU A 373 -14.01 -9.68 -15.43
CA LEU A 373 -13.48 -9.60 -16.80
C LEU A 373 -14.61 -9.68 -17.83
N HIS A 374 -15.54 -10.61 -17.67
CA HIS A 374 -16.71 -10.71 -18.54
C HIS A 374 -17.53 -9.42 -18.56
N THR A 375 -17.77 -8.86 -17.38
CA THR A 375 -18.49 -7.58 -17.26
C THR A 375 -17.74 -6.44 -17.95
N ARG A 376 -16.39 -6.38 -17.84
CA ARG A 376 -15.57 -5.37 -18.52
C ARG A 376 -15.62 -5.49 -20.03
N VAL A 377 -15.57 -6.71 -20.55
CA VAL A 377 -15.72 -6.95 -22.00
C VAL A 377 -17.11 -6.53 -22.48
N ILE A 378 -18.16 -6.79 -21.69
CA ILE A 378 -19.51 -6.30 -21.97
C ILE A 378 -19.58 -4.76 -21.91
N GLU A 379 -18.97 -4.13 -20.89
CA GLU A 379 -18.88 -2.67 -20.83
C GLU A 379 -18.11 -2.09 -22.01
N HIS A 380 -17.07 -2.77 -22.49
CA HIS A 380 -16.37 -2.40 -23.72
C HIS A 380 -17.29 -2.50 -24.96
N SER A 381 -18.38 -3.26 -24.89
CA SER A 381 -19.41 -3.25 -25.94
C SER A 381 -20.08 -1.87 -26.12
N LEU A 382 -20.06 -1.02 -25.08
CA LEU A 382 -20.42 0.41 -25.20
C LEU A 382 -19.50 1.13 -26.18
N GLN A 383 -18.20 0.79 -26.18
CA GLN A 383 -17.26 1.26 -27.20
C GLN A 383 -17.60 0.68 -28.58
N ASN A 384 -17.98 -0.60 -28.64
CA ASN A 384 -18.41 -1.25 -29.86
C ASN A 384 -19.62 -0.53 -30.47
N ILE A 385 -20.60 -0.06 -29.69
CA ILE A 385 -21.72 0.77 -30.20
C ILE A 385 -21.22 2.08 -30.77
N ARG A 386 -20.23 2.73 -30.16
CA ARG A 386 -19.60 3.95 -30.72
C ARG A 386 -18.90 3.66 -32.03
N VAL A 387 -18.24 2.52 -32.16
CA VAL A 387 -17.61 2.07 -33.41
C VAL A 387 -18.72 1.84 -34.49
N VAL A 388 -19.76 1.09 -34.13
CA VAL A 388 -20.88 0.84 -35.04
C VAL A 388 -21.55 2.15 -35.50
N ALA A 389 -21.81 3.09 -34.57
CA ALA A 389 -22.39 4.39 -34.85
C ALA A 389 -21.55 5.25 -35.83
N ARG A 390 -20.22 4.99 -35.89
CA ARG A 390 -19.32 5.69 -36.82
C ARG A 390 -19.37 5.15 -38.24
N TYR A 391 -19.64 3.85 -38.40
CA TYR A 391 -19.66 3.19 -39.69
C TYR A 391 -21.07 3.04 -40.27
N TYR A 392 -22.11 2.96 -39.43
CA TYR A 392 -23.48 2.75 -39.86
C TYR A 392 -24.34 4.01 -39.61
N THR A 393 -24.99 4.49 -40.62
CA THR A 393 -26.02 5.55 -40.50
C THR A 393 -27.35 4.99 -39.99
N ARG A 394 -27.69 3.76 -40.44
CA ARG A 394 -28.87 3.00 -40.02
C ARG A 394 -28.54 1.53 -39.93
N ILE A 395 -29.05 0.86 -38.90
CA ILE A 395 -28.86 -0.57 -38.69
C ILE A 395 -30.14 -1.18 -38.11
N THR A 396 -30.45 -2.42 -38.44
CA THR A 396 -31.54 -3.15 -37.76
C THR A 396 -31.13 -3.57 -36.37
N LEU A 397 -32.08 -3.55 -35.42
CA LEU A 397 -31.83 -3.94 -34.05
C LEU A 397 -31.27 -5.38 -33.94
N ALA A 398 -31.85 -6.30 -34.76
CA ALA A 398 -31.39 -7.69 -34.84
C ALA A 398 -29.93 -7.81 -35.30
N ARG A 399 -29.49 -6.97 -36.25
CA ARG A 399 -28.09 -6.95 -36.69
C ARG A 399 -27.15 -6.34 -35.62
N LEU A 400 -27.63 -5.31 -34.92
CA LEU A 400 -26.90 -4.68 -33.84
C LEU A 400 -26.68 -5.66 -32.70
N THR A 401 -27.71 -6.41 -32.26
CA THR A 401 -27.60 -7.45 -31.23
C THR A 401 -26.65 -8.57 -31.63
N ALA A 402 -26.70 -9.01 -32.91
CA ALA A 402 -25.78 -10.01 -33.44
C ALA A 402 -24.32 -9.51 -33.51
N LEU A 403 -24.09 -8.21 -33.71
CA LEU A 403 -22.73 -7.61 -33.70
C LEU A 403 -22.18 -7.46 -32.31
N LEU A 404 -23.02 -7.14 -31.32
CA LEU A 404 -22.63 -6.92 -29.94
C LEU A 404 -22.61 -8.21 -29.10
N ASP A 405 -23.23 -9.27 -29.60
CA ASP A 405 -23.43 -10.54 -28.90
C ASP A 405 -24.19 -10.38 -27.56
N LEU A 406 -25.16 -9.47 -27.56
CA LEU A 406 -25.98 -9.13 -26.39
C LEU A 406 -27.46 -9.44 -26.64
N PRO A 407 -28.24 -9.78 -25.61
CA PRO A 407 -29.68 -9.91 -25.74
C PRO A 407 -30.33 -8.57 -26.10
N PRO A 408 -31.46 -8.57 -26.83
CA PRO A 408 -32.11 -7.36 -27.35
C PRO A 408 -32.41 -6.30 -26.29
N GLN A 409 -32.86 -6.73 -25.11
CA GLN A 409 -33.19 -5.85 -23.98
C GLN A 409 -31.96 -5.10 -23.47
N GLN A 410 -30.85 -5.81 -23.26
CA GLN A 410 -29.61 -5.20 -22.82
C GLN A 410 -29.00 -4.27 -23.88
N THR A 411 -29.12 -4.62 -25.15
CA THR A 411 -28.69 -3.76 -26.28
C THR A 411 -29.46 -2.44 -26.29
N GLU A 412 -30.77 -2.48 -26.07
CA GLU A 412 -31.61 -1.27 -26.01
C GLU A 412 -31.29 -0.42 -24.77
N GLU A 413 -31.10 -1.04 -23.59
CA GLU A 413 -30.70 -0.36 -22.36
C GLU A 413 -29.32 0.33 -22.49
N THR A 414 -28.35 -0.40 -23.05
CA THR A 414 -27.00 0.16 -23.27
C THR A 414 -27.02 1.31 -24.26
N LEU A 415 -27.80 1.19 -25.33
CA LEU A 415 -27.97 2.26 -26.28
C LEU A 415 -28.65 3.48 -25.63
N ALA A 416 -29.69 3.27 -24.82
CA ALA A 416 -30.36 4.34 -24.08
C ALA A 416 -29.42 5.05 -23.12
N LYS A 417 -28.58 4.32 -22.38
CA LYS A 417 -27.54 4.88 -21.50
C LYS A 417 -26.56 5.79 -22.27
N LEU A 418 -26.12 5.37 -23.47
CA LEU A 418 -25.18 6.14 -24.28
C LEU A 418 -25.85 7.40 -24.89
N VAL A 419 -27.14 7.36 -25.21
CA VAL A 419 -27.89 8.53 -25.69
C VAL A 419 -28.12 9.52 -24.55
N VAL A 420 -28.48 9.04 -23.35
CA VAL A 420 -28.67 9.90 -22.16
C VAL A 420 -27.38 10.58 -21.75
N SER A 421 -26.24 9.86 -21.77
CA SER A 421 -24.91 10.43 -21.53
C SER A 421 -24.41 11.37 -22.65
N LYS A 422 -25.20 11.60 -23.69
CA LYS A 422 -24.85 12.43 -24.87
C LYS A 422 -23.57 11.98 -25.59
N THR A 423 -23.16 10.75 -25.38
CA THR A 423 -21.97 10.19 -26.01
C THR A 423 -22.21 9.82 -27.47
N ILE A 424 -23.41 9.36 -27.78
CA ILE A 424 -23.87 9.00 -29.15
C ILE A 424 -25.26 9.58 -29.37
N TRP A 425 -25.51 10.04 -30.56
CA TRP A 425 -26.85 10.32 -30.98
C TRP A 425 -27.45 9.08 -31.65
N ALA A 426 -28.58 8.59 -31.15
CA ALA A 426 -29.29 7.48 -31.74
C ALA A 426 -30.80 7.65 -31.55
N ARG A 427 -31.56 7.17 -32.55
CA ARG A 427 -33.03 7.09 -32.52
C ARG A 427 -33.45 5.65 -32.82
N ILE A 428 -34.23 5.08 -31.95
CA ILE A 428 -34.77 3.72 -32.09
C ILE A 428 -36.19 3.83 -32.63
N ASP A 429 -36.42 3.21 -33.78
CA ASP A 429 -37.76 2.96 -34.31
C ASP A 429 -38.16 1.53 -33.99
N ARG A 430 -38.93 1.36 -32.90
CA ARG A 430 -39.29 0.03 -32.38
C ARG A 430 -40.20 -0.74 -33.34
N PRO A 431 -41.26 -0.13 -33.96
CA PRO A 431 -42.08 -0.83 -34.90
C PRO A 431 -41.31 -1.37 -36.11
N ALA A 432 -40.37 -0.61 -36.63
CA ALA A 432 -39.53 -0.99 -37.79
C ALA A 432 -38.29 -1.81 -37.34
N GLY A 433 -37.95 -1.86 -36.05
CA GLY A 433 -36.75 -2.50 -35.57
C GLY A 433 -35.45 -1.88 -36.08
N ILE A 434 -35.43 -0.56 -36.37
CA ILE A 434 -34.32 0.15 -36.97
C ILE A 434 -33.73 1.18 -35.97
N VAL A 435 -32.41 1.18 -35.85
CA VAL A 435 -31.64 2.19 -35.10
C VAL A 435 -30.97 3.12 -36.12
N SER A 436 -31.19 4.43 -35.96
CA SER A 436 -30.58 5.48 -36.79
C SER A 436 -29.59 6.27 -35.94
N PHE A 437 -28.36 6.40 -36.39
CA PHE A 437 -27.27 7.14 -35.74
C PHE A 437 -27.04 8.54 -36.28
N THR A 438 -27.76 8.93 -37.34
CA THR A 438 -27.68 10.28 -37.94
C THR A 438 -28.46 11.29 -37.12
N SER A 439 -27.77 12.29 -36.60
CA SER A 439 -28.38 13.48 -36.02
C SER A 439 -29.14 14.24 -37.13
N LYS A 440 -30.38 14.67 -36.86
CA LYS A 440 -31.00 15.68 -37.69
C LYS A 440 -30.21 16.97 -37.50
N ARG A 441 -29.59 17.48 -38.57
CA ARG A 441 -28.96 18.79 -38.54
C ARG A 441 -30.03 19.85 -38.21
N SER A 442 -29.67 20.81 -37.37
CA SER A 442 -30.56 21.92 -37.09
C SER A 442 -30.79 22.75 -38.39
N ALA A 443 -31.93 23.41 -38.50
CA ALA A 443 -32.19 24.29 -39.65
C ALA A 443 -31.11 25.39 -39.73
N GLU A 444 -30.61 25.83 -38.57
CA GLU A 444 -29.54 26.84 -38.48
C GLU A 444 -28.21 26.33 -39.03
N ASP A 445 -27.83 25.09 -38.70
CA ASP A 445 -26.58 24.46 -39.20
C ASP A 445 -26.64 24.31 -40.75
N VAL A 446 -27.80 23.91 -41.29
CA VAL A 446 -27.98 23.78 -42.73
C VAL A 446 -27.91 25.15 -43.42
N MET A 447 -28.48 26.19 -42.81
CA MET A 447 -28.40 27.56 -43.32
C MET A 447 -26.99 28.13 -43.27
N ASN A 448 -26.26 27.84 -42.18
CA ASN A 448 -24.85 28.25 -42.02
C ASN A 448 -23.95 27.57 -43.06
N ASP A 449 -24.11 26.26 -43.27
CA ASP A 449 -23.39 25.52 -44.31
C ASP A 449 -23.69 26.08 -45.70
N TRP A 450 -24.97 26.33 -45.99
CA TRP A 450 -25.39 26.92 -47.27
C TRP A 450 -24.79 28.31 -47.45
N SER A 451 -24.83 29.18 -46.43
CA SER A 451 -24.22 30.51 -46.48
C SER A 451 -22.71 30.42 -46.72
N SER A 452 -22.03 29.49 -46.08
CA SER A 452 -20.59 29.26 -46.28
C SER A 452 -20.27 28.80 -47.71
N ASP A 453 -21.09 27.89 -48.27
CA ASP A 453 -20.89 27.39 -49.61
C ASP A 453 -21.19 28.45 -50.68
N MET A 454 -22.21 29.29 -50.45
CA MET A 454 -22.49 30.47 -51.31
C MET A 454 -21.32 31.46 -51.25
N GLN A 455 -20.71 31.68 -50.08
CA GLN A 455 -19.57 32.57 -49.92
C GLN A 455 -18.33 32.06 -50.68
N LYS A 456 -18.08 30.73 -50.61
CA LYS A 456 -17.01 30.08 -51.40
C LYS A 456 -17.28 30.22 -52.92
N LEU A 457 -18.52 30.02 -53.37
CA LEU A 457 -18.89 30.14 -54.78
C LEU A 457 -18.71 31.56 -55.28
N LEU A 458 -19.13 32.57 -54.51
CA LEU A 458 -18.90 33.99 -54.84
C LEU A 458 -17.40 34.31 -54.94
N GLY A 459 -16.60 33.79 -54.00
CA GLY A 459 -15.14 33.98 -54.04
C GLY A 459 -14.48 33.32 -55.26
N LEU A 460 -15.00 32.15 -55.71
CA LEU A 460 -14.52 31.52 -56.94
C LEU A 460 -14.92 32.34 -58.19
N VAL A 461 -16.16 32.88 -58.29
CA VAL A 461 -16.59 33.73 -59.33
C VAL A 461 -15.77 35.01 -59.42
N GLU A 462 -15.53 35.64 -58.28
CA GLU A 462 -14.67 36.82 -58.20
C GLU A 462 -13.22 36.53 -58.66
N LYS A 463 -12.65 35.42 -58.21
CA LYS A 463 -11.32 35.00 -58.64
C LYS A 463 -11.25 34.70 -60.17
N THR A 464 -12.26 34.05 -60.73
CA THR A 464 -12.30 33.79 -62.14
C THR A 464 -12.48 35.08 -62.94
N TRP A 465 -13.33 36.00 -62.44
CA TRP A 465 -13.54 37.30 -63.08
C TRP A 465 -12.28 38.17 -63.11
N MET A 466 -11.57 38.22 -61.97
CA MET A 466 -10.26 38.88 -61.88
C MET A 466 -9.21 38.21 -62.78
N GLY A 467 -9.19 36.89 -62.88
CA GLY A 467 -8.32 36.18 -63.82
C GLY A 467 -8.59 36.49 -65.28
N MET A 468 -9.88 36.56 -65.67
CA MET A 468 -10.27 36.95 -67.03
C MET A 468 -9.88 38.40 -67.35
N ASN A 469 -10.14 39.33 -66.43
CA ASN A 469 -9.75 40.73 -66.61
C ASN A 469 -8.24 40.91 -66.71
N ALA A 470 -7.46 40.19 -65.90
CA ALA A 470 -5.99 40.18 -65.97
C ALA A 470 -5.50 39.64 -67.33
N ALA A 471 -6.13 38.55 -67.80
CA ALA A 471 -5.79 37.97 -69.09
C ALA A 471 -6.16 38.92 -70.28
N LEU A 472 -7.31 39.59 -70.23
CA LEU A 472 -7.72 40.61 -71.22
C LEU A 472 -6.76 41.84 -71.25
N ALA A 473 -6.37 42.28 -70.04
CA ALA A 473 -5.40 43.37 -69.91
C ALA A 473 -3.96 42.98 -70.39
N ALA A 474 -3.59 41.72 -70.21
CA ALA A 474 -2.36 41.23 -70.83
C ALA A 474 -2.39 41.15 -72.35
N GLN A 475 -3.56 40.67 -72.91
CA GLN A 475 -3.75 40.65 -74.38
C GLN A 475 -3.77 42.05 -75.00
N SER A 476 -4.36 43.03 -74.34
CA SER A 476 -4.36 44.40 -74.83
C SER A 476 -2.94 45.00 -74.81
N ARG A 477 -2.06 44.66 -73.86
CA ARG A 477 -0.68 45.11 -73.87
C ARG A 477 0.18 44.46 -74.94
N VAL A 478 -0.15 43.28 -75.39
CA VAL A 478 0.55 42.57 -76.48
C VAL A 478 0.16 43.09 -77.88
N LYS A 479 -1.01 43.76 -77.97
CA LYS A 479 -1.54 44.33 -79.27
C LYS A 479 -1.19 45.83 -79.46
N SER A 480 -0.65 46.47 -78.42
CA SER A 480 -0.12 47.82 -78.55
C SER A 480 1.43 47.75 -78.68
#